data_aa2e0495a1b3e2af9c1bb10c997ccd3f
#
_entry.id   aa2e0495a1b3e2af9c1bb10c997ccd3f
#
_cell.length_a   1.000
_cell.length_b   1.000
_cell.length_c   1.000
_cell.angle_alpha   90.00
_cell.angle_beta   90.00
_cell.angle_gamma   90.00
#
_symmetry.space_group_name_H-M   'P 1'
#
loop_
_entity.id
_entity.type
_entity.pdbx_description
1 polymer ?
#
loop_
_entity_poly.entity_id
_entity_poly.type
_entity_poly.pdbx_seq_one_letter_code
_entity_poly.pdbx_strand_id
1 'polypeptide(L)'
;MASRPELVGRLLETLLKLASSGETLSVEELAKSALLSKDQVEKILEILGIPSKKVRLSEDLRLEVVLRGLELGVDGSLIARYLSWKEFEKLVARVLGKAGYGSIWNLRISSREGRVQVDVLAYRGDLMLLIDCKRWNKPPAPSEEAKIVEEQERRLRILKSLLEGISESGEGSRAVYLVPVVLSLYQPSKPLMKGHVFSSIGSFKSALDYIERAFFQLRHEKLRVKRGISLDKLVLRLRARL
;
A
#
# COMPACT_ATOMS: atom_id res chain seq x y z
N MET A 1 27.93 7.75 7.90
CA MET A 1 27.56 8.61 6.76
C MET A 1 26.18 8.17 6.32
N ALA A 2 25.16 9.02 6.45
CA ALA A 2 23.83 8.72 5.94
C ALA A 2 23.92 8.53 4.41
N SER A 3 23.45 7.41 3.91
CA SER A 3 23.40 7.18 2.46
C SER A 3 22.48 8.21 1.83
N ARG A 4 22.97 8.94 0.83
CA ARG A 4 22.16 9.93 0.12
C ARG A 4 21.01 9.20 -0.60
N PRO A 5 19.73 9.55 -0.36
CA PRO A 5 18.58 8.89 -0.98
C PRO A 5 18.68 8.77 -2.51
N GLU A 6 19.32 9.76 -3.16
CA GLU A 6 19.50 9.77 -4.61
C GLU A 6 20.41 8.63 -5.11
N LEU A 7 21.51 8.33 -4.38
CA LEU A 7 22.41 7.23 -4.74
C LEU A 7 21.76 5.88 -4.52
N VAL A 8 21.04 5.74 -3.40
CA VAL A 8 20.24 4.54 -3.11
C VAL A 8 19.17 4.35 -4.17
N GLY A 9 18.43 5.40 -4.52
CA GLY A 9 17.39 5.37 -5.55
C GLY A 9 17.92 4.95 -6.91
N ARG A 10 19.07 5.49 -7.32
CA ARG A 10 19.74 5.13 -8.58
C ARG A 10 20.13 3.66 -8.62
N LEU A 11 20.71 3.13 -7.55
CA LEU A 11 21.08 1.72 -7.48
C LEU A 11 19.82 0.82 -7.46
N LEU A 12 18.81 1.17 -6.65
CA LEU A 12 17.56 0.42 -6.59
C LEU A 12 16.82 0.40 -7.93
N GLU A 13 16.72 1.53 -8.61
CA GLU A 13 16.12 1.60 -9.95
C GLU A 13 16.85 0.67 -10.92
N THR A 14 18.19 0.74 -10.96
CA THR A 14 19.02 -0.11 -11.81
C THR A 14 18.83 -1.58 -11.47
N LEU A 15 18.88 -1.92 -10.19
CA LEU A 15 18.73 -3.28 -9.69
C LEU A 15 17.36 -3.86 -10.06
N LEU A 16 16.27 -3.12 -9.80
CA LEU A 16 14.90 -3.57 -10.09
C LEU A 16 14.64 -3.71 -11.59
N LYS A 17 15.24 -2.84 -12.40
CA LYS A 17 15.16 -2.91 -13.86
C LYS A 17 15.87 -4.14 -14.41
N LEU A 18 17.12 -4.39 -14.02
CA LEU A 18 17.92 -5.50 -14.51
C LEU A 18 17.44 -6.85 -13.95
N ALA A 19 17.05 -6.89 -12.67
CA ALA A 19 16.57 -8.12 -12.05
C ALA A 19 15.19 -8.59 -12.57
N SER A 20 14.49 -7.80 -13.36
CA SER A 20 13.22 -8.22 -14.00
C SER A 20 13.40 -9.37 -15.00
N SER A 21 14.62 -9.56 -15.52
CA SER A 21 14.99 -10.68 -16.40
C SER A 21 15.27 -11.99 -15.65
N GLY A 22 15.29 -12.00 -14.30
CA GLY A 22 15.61 -13.16 -13.47
C GLY A 22 17.10 -13.50 -13.43
N GLU A 23 17.94 -12.66 -14.00
CA GLU A 23 19.38 -12.81 -14.05
C GLU A 23 20.06 -12.54 -12.70
N THR A 24 21.22 -13.11 -12.52
CA THR A 24 22.09 -12.83 -11.37
C THR A 24 23.05 -11.73 -11.76
N LEU A 25 23.08 -10.65 -10.99
CA LEU A 25 23.89 -9.46 -11.25
C LEU A 25 25.14 -9.45 -10.38
N SER A 26 26.26 -9.03 -10.95
CA SER A 26 27.49 -8.75 -10.21
C SER A 26 27.54 -7.29 -9.73
N VAL A 27 28.40 -7.02 -8.74
CA VAL A 27 28.65 -5.65 -8.27
C VAL A 27 29.21 -4.77 -9.39
N GLU A 28 30.06 -5.34 -10.26
CA GLU A 28 30.64 -4.66 -11.41
C GLU A 28 29.58 -4.17 -12.42
N GLU A 29 28.64 -5.06 -12.76
CA GLU A 29 27.54 -4.73 -13.67
C GLU A 29 26.63 -3.66 -13.07
N LEU A 30 26.31 -3.78 -11.77
CA LEU A 30 25.51 -2.79 -11.06
C LEU A 30 26.23 -1.42 -10.99
N ALA A 31 27.53 -1.43 -10.67
CA ALA A 31 28.34 -0.21 -10.59
C ALA A 31 28.38 0.53 -11.94
N LYS A 32 28.64 -0.22 -13.01
CA LYS A 32 28.65 0.34 -14.37
C LYS A 32 27.29 0.87 -14.79
N SER A 33 26.21 0.12 -14.55
CA SER A 33 24.86 0.48 -14.99
C SER A 33 24.25 1.62 -14.17
N ALA A 34 24.55 1.68 -12.86
CA ALA A 34 24.10 2.73 -11.98
C ALA A 34 24.99 3.98 -11.98
N LEU A 35 26.13 3.95 -12.68
CA LEU A 35 27.16 4.99 -12.66
C LEU A 35 27.62 5.32 -11.22
N LEU A 36 27.93 4.26 -10.45
CA LEU A 36 28.43 4.32 -9.08
C LEU A 36 29.80 3.60 -8.99
N SER A 37 30.59 3.91 -7.96
CA SER A 37 31.79 3.11 -7.66
C SER A 37 31.38 1.77 -7.04
N LYS A 38 32.25 0.75 -7.14
CA LYS A 38 32.04 -0.54 -6.49
C LYS A 38 31.81 -0.40 -5.00
N ASP A 39 32.62 0.39 -4.31
CA ASP A 39 32.48 0.65 -2.89
C ASP A 39 31.11 1.27 -2.50
N GLN A 40 30.58 2.16 -3.37
CA GLN A 40 29.26 2.74 -3.17
C GLN A 40 28.16 1.67 -3.32
N VAL A 41 28.28 0.81 -4.35
CA VAL A 41 27.32 -0.28 -4.57
C VAL A 41 27.34 -1.25 -3.39
N GLU A 42 28.51 -1.71 -2.95
CA GLU A 42 28.65 -2.65 -1.82
C GLU A 42 28.03 -2.07 -0.53
N LYS A 43 28.34 -0.82 -0.20
CA LYS A 43 27.77 -0.13 0.98
C LYS A 43 26.25 -0.01 0.89
N ILE A 44 25.70 0.31 -0.28
CA ILE A 44 24.25 0.43 -0.45
C ILE A 44 23.60 -0.96 -0.37
N LEU A 45 24.19 -2.00 -0.97
CA LEU A 45 23.70 -3.37 -0.87
C LEU A 45 23.69 -3.85 0.58
N GLU A 46 24.72 -3.54 1.36
CA GLU A 46 24.79 -3.84 2.80
C GLU A 46 23.64 -3.17 3.56
N ILE A 47 23.42 -1.87 3.34
CA ILE A 47 22.30 -1.12 3.95
C ILE A 47 20.95 -1.73 3.57
N LEU A 48 20.80 -2.20 2.33
CA LEU A 48 19.60 -2.87 1.85
C LEU A 48 19.50 -4.34 2.32
N GLY A 49 20.54 -4.89 2.95
CA GLY A 49 20.60 -6.29 3.39
C GLY A 49 20.68 -7.29 2.23
N ILE A 50 21.30 -6.88 1.13
CA ILE A 50 21.48 -7.71 -0.07
C ILE A 50 22.92 -8.24 -0.09
N PRO A 51 23.13 -9.57 -0.24
CA PRO A 51 24.48 -10.13 -0.39
C PRO A 51 25.17 -9.58 -1.65
N SER A 52 26.42 -9.08 -1.51
CA SER A 52 27.16 -8.45 -2.61
C SER A 52 27.73 -9.43 -3.65
N LYS A 53 27.96 -10.69 -3.30
CA LYS A 53 28.64 -11.65 -4.20
C LYS A 53 27.87 -12.05 -5.46
N LYS A 54 26.54 -12.19 -5.34
CA LYS A 54 25.63 -12.51 -6.45
C LYS A 54 24.24 -11.96 -6.09
N VAL A 55 23.80 -10.94 -6.77
CA VAL A 55 22.52 -10.29 -6.51
C VAL A 55 21.45 -10.91 -7.39
N ARG A 56 20.54 -11.67 -6.80
CA ARG A 56 19.33 -12.18 -7.44
C ARG A 56 18.13 -11.79 -6.60
N LEU A 57 17.15 -11.13 -7.20
CA LEU A 57 15.94 -10.71 -6.50
C LEU A 57 14.82 -11.74 -6.67
N SER A 58 14.47 -12.43 -5.57
CA SER A 58 13.17 -13.09 -5.47
C SER A 58 12.07 -12.04 -5.33
N GLU A 59 10.80 -12.44 -5.50
CA GLU A 59 9.65 -11.53 -5.27
C GLU A 59 9.70 -10.91 -3.87
N ASP A 60 9.94 -11.71 -2.84
CA ASP A 60 10.00 -11.22 -1.46
C ASP A 60 11.16 -10.25 -1.22
N LEU A 61 12.34 -10.54 -1.77
CA LEU A 61 13.49 -9.65 -1.65
C LEU A 61 13.25 -8.34 -2.43
N ARG A 62 12.59 -8.40 -3.58
CA ARG A 62 12.20 -7.21 -4.35
C ARG A 62 11.28 -6.29 -3.54
N LEU A 63 10.27 -6.85 -2.88
CA LEU A 63 9.39 -6.09 -2.00
C LEU A 63 10.14 -5.50 -0.81
N GLU A 64 11.05 -6.26 -0.21
CA GLU A 64 11.84 -5.80 0.94
C GLU A 64 12.77 -4.64 0.56
N VAL A 65 13.47 -4.73 -0.57
CA VAL A 65 14.37 -3.65 -0.99
C VAL A 65 13.63 -2.38 -1.39
N VAL A 66 12.44 -2.50 -1.99
CA VAL A 66 11.58 -1.34 -2.27
C VAL A 66 11.11 -0.70 -0.95
N LEU A 67 10.67 -1.51 0.01
CA LEU A 67 10.22 -1.03 1.31
C LEU A 67 11.35 -0.29 2.06
N ARG A 68 12.57 -0.87 2.07
CA ARG A 68 13.75 -0.20 2.65
C ARG A 68 14.12 1.08 1.90
N GLY A 69 14.01 1.09 0.58
CA GLY A 69 14.19 2.30 -0.21
C GLY A 69 13.24 3.43 0.21
N LEU A 70 11.96 3.13 0.41
CA LEU A 70 10.96 4.08 0.92
C LEU A 70 11.34 4.60 2.32
N GLU A 71 11.81 3.73 3.21
CA GLU A 71 12.27 4.10 4.57
C GLU A 71 13.51 5.00 4.54
N LEU A 72 14.37 4.83 3.56
CA LEU A 72 15.55 5.67 3.32
C LEU A 72 15.24 6.98 2.59
N GLY A 73 13.96 7.26 2.29
CA GLY A 73 13.51 8.48 1.63
C GLY A 73 13.67 8.48 0.11
N VAL A 74 13.84 7.31 -0.51
CA VAL A 74 13.85 7.20 -1.97
C VAL A 74 12.43 7.47 -2.49
N ASP A 75 12.33 8.21 -3.60
CA ASP A 75 11.04 8.45 -4.25
C ASP A 75 10.37 7.14 -4.66
N GLY A 76 9.20 6.87 -4.07
CA GLY A 76 8.45 5.65 -4.30
C GLY A 76 8.02 5.46 -5.76
N SER A 77 7.79 6.54 -6.51
CA SER A 77 7.44 6.48 -7.92
C SER A 77 8.56 5.93 -8.79
N LEU A 78 9.82 6.17 -8.40
CA LEU A 78 10.99 5.65 -9.11
C LEU A 78 11.18 4.15 -8.95
N ILE A 79 10.91 3.62 -7.77
CA ILE A 79 11.22 2.22 -7.43
C ILE A 79 10.00 1.31 -7.51
N ALA A 80 8.84 1.72 -7.02
CA ALA A 80 7.65 0.88 -7.02
C ALA A 80 7.03 0.66 -8.42
N ARG A 81 7.40 1.46 -9.42
CA ARG A 81 6.96 1.27 -10.82
C ARG A 81 7.46 -0.03 -11.46
N TYR A 82 8.51 -0.64 -10.91
CA TYR A 82 9.04 -1.93 -11.36
C TYR A 82 8.32 -3.14 -10.74
N LEU A 83 7.43 -2.92 -9.79
CA LEU A 83 6.59 -3.97 -9.22
C LEU A 83 5.40 -4.27 -10.14
N SER A 84 4.99 -5.53 -10.19
CA SER A 84 3.70 -5.90 -10.75
C SER A 84 2.55 -5.34 -9.89
N TRP A 85 1.30 -5.39 -10.42
CA TRP A 85 0.13 -4.98 -9.66
C TRP A 85 0.01 -5.71 -8.30
N LYS A 86 0.17 -7.03 -8.31
CA LYS A 86 0.13 -7.86 -7.08
C LYS A 86 1.25 -7.51 -6.10
N GLU A 87 2.45 -7.26 -6.60
CA GLU A 87 3.57 -6.84 -5.78
C GLU A 87 3.31 -5.47 -5.14
N PHE A 88 2.68 -4.55 -5.88
CA PHE A 88 2.32 -3.24 -5.33
C PHE A 88 1.29 -3.35 -4.19
N GLU A 89 0.22 -4.16 -4.35
CA GLU A 89 -0.74 -4.43 -3.27
C GLU A 89 -0.04 -5.07 -2.05
N LYS A 90 0.86 -6.03 -2.26
CA LYS A 90 1.67 -6.64 -1.19
C LYS A 90 2.60 -5.64 -0.51
N LEU A 91 3.22 -4.74 -1.28
CA LEU A 91 4.04 -3.66 -0.72
C LEU A 91 3.20 -2.77 0.19
N VAL A 92 2.01 -2.36 -0.26
CA VAL A 92 1.07 -1.56 0.55
C VAL A 92 0.73 -2.26 1.85
N ALA A 93 0.42 -3.56 1.81
CA ALA A 93 0.16 -4.36 3.01
C ALA A 93 1.38 -4.41 3.96
N ARG A 94 2.61 -4.50 3.44
CA ARG A 94 3.84 -4.45 4.26
C ARG A 94 4.06 -3.06 4.90
N VAL A 95 3.84 -1.98 4.15
CA VAL A 95 3.91 -0.60 4.69
C VAL A 95 2.92 -0.43 5.84
N LEU A 96 1.68 -0.89 5.65
CA LEU A 96 0.64 -0.87 6.68
C LEU A 96 1.04 -1.70 7.92
N GLY A 97 1.60 -2.90 7.72
CA GLY A 97 2.10 -3.74 8.81
C GLY A 97 3.16 -3.05 9.65
N LYS A 98 4.11 -2.35 9.01
CA LYS A 98 5.12 -1.53 9.71
C LYS A 98 4.52 -0.32 10.44
N ALA A 99 3.38 0.20 9.97
CA ALA A 99 2.61 1.24 10.66
C ALA A 99 1.66 0.68 11.75
N GLY A 100 1.73 -0.63 12.05
CA GLY A 100 0.95 -1.28 13.09
C GLY A 100 -0.50 -1.62 12.71
N TYR A 101 -0.82 -1.64 11.40
CA TYR A 101 -2.12 -2.08 10.90
C TYR A 101 -2.11 -3.59 10.62
N GLY A 102 -3.19 -4.28 11.00
CA GLY A 102 -3.56 -5.54 10.36
C GLY A 102 -4.09 -5.27 8.95
N SER A 103 -3.86 -6.17 8.00
CA SER A 103 -4.38 -6.00 6.65
C SER A 103 -4.66 -7.32 5.95
N ILE A 104 -5.60 -7.26 5.00
CA ILE A 104 -5.88 -8.31 4.01
C ILE A 104 -5.87 -7.68 2.64
N TRP A 105 -5.26 -8.31 1.67
CA TRP A 105 -5.17 -7.84 0.29
C TRP A 105 -5.88 -8.77 -0.69
N ASN A 106 -6.26 -8.24 -1.86
CA ASN A 106 -6.98 -8.96 -2.92
C ASN A 106 -8.27 -9.62 -2.42
N LEU A 107 -9.10 -8.86 -1.71
CA LEU A 107 -10.36 -9.34 -1.18
C LEU A 107 -11.44 -9.24 -2.28
N ARG A 108 -11.98 -10.37 -2.72
CA ARG A 108 -13.06 -10.43 -3.72
C ARG A 108 -14.38 -10.69 -3.01
N ILE A 109 -15.31 -9.79 -3.20
CA ILE A 109 -16.61 -9.79 -2.53
C ILE A 109 -17.70 -10.01 -3.54
N SER A 110 -18.58 -10.97 -3.29
CA SER A 110 -19.82 -11.19 -4.03
C SER A 110 -21.01 -10.89 -3.13
N SER A 111 -21.88 -10.00 -3.53
CA SER A 111 -23.09 -9.60 -2.82
C SER A 111 -24.29 -9.55 -3.76
N ARG A 112 -25.50 -9.32 -3.22
CA ARG A 112 -26.70 -9.07 -4.03
C ARG A 112 -26.58 -7.81 -4.87
N GLU A 113 -25.77 -6.85 -4.46
CA GLU A 113 -25.50 -5.58 -5.17
C GLU A 113 -24.39 -5.72 -6.24
N GLY A 114 -23.83 -6.92 -6.42
CA GLY A 114 -22.81 -7.25 -7.42
C GLY A 114 -21.47 -7.65 -6.80
N ARG A 115 -20.47 -7.75 -7.69
CA ARG A 115 -19.11 -8.13 -7.31
C ARG A 115 -18.24 -6.88 -7.19
N VAL A 116 -17.42 -6.85 -6.15
CA VAL A 116 -16.39 -5.83 -5.95
C VAL A 116 -15.08 -6.48 -5.54
N GLN A 117 -13.99 -5.83 -5.90
CA GLN A 117 -12.66 -6.19 -5.42
C GLN A 117 -12.16 -5.05 -4.53
N VAL A 118 -11.61 -5.41 -3.38
CA VAL A 118 -10.91 -4.52 -2.46
C VAL A 118 -9.44 -4.91 -2.54
N ASP A 119 -8.60 -3.99 -2.98
CA ASP A 119 -7.18 -4.27 -3.17
C ASP A 119 -6.50 -4.50 -1.83
N VAL A 120 -6.70 -3.60 -0.86
CA VAL A 120 -6.25 -3.77 0.51
C VAL A 120 -7.31 -3.25 1.49
N LEU A 121 -7.69 -4.08 2.45
CA LEU A 121 -8.48 -3.70 3.62
C LEU A 121 -7.55 -3.72 4.83
N ALA A 122 -7.29 -2.55 5.42
CA ALA A 122 -6.45 -2.42 6.59
C ALA A 122 -7.27 -2.04 7.82
N TYR A 123 -6.77 -2.37 9.02
CA TYR A 123 -7.49 -2.08 10.26
C TYR A 123 -6.54 -1.90 11.44
N ARG A 124 -6.87 -0.93 12.32
CA ARG A 124 -6.19 -0.67 13.59
C ARG A 124 -7.15 0.06 14.56
N GLY A 125 -7.26 -0.43 15.80
CA GLY A 125 -8.16 0.18 16.80
C GLY A 125 -9.63 0.13 16.37
N ASP A 126 -10.24 1.30 16.16
CA ASP A 126 -11.60 1.45 15.67
C ASP A 126 -11.66 1.92 14.20
N LEU A 127 -10.52 1.90 13.50
CA LEU A 127 -10.39 2.39 12.14
C LEU A 127 -10.17 1.21 11.18
N MET A 128 -10.91 1.23 10.05
CA MET A 128 -10.71 0.38 8.90
C MET A 128 -10.46 1.26 7.65
N LEU A 129 -9.49 0.90 6.83
CA LEU A 129 -9.16 1.61 5.60
C LEU A 129 -9.50 0.75 4.39
N LEU A 130 -10.38 1.23 3.54
CA LEU A 130 -10.70 0.65 2.24
C LEU A 130 -9.77 1.25 1.19
N ILE A 131 -8.67 0.56 0.88
CA ILE A 131 -7.62 1.09 0.02
C ILE A 131 -7.77 0.54 -1.39
N ASP A 132 -7.86 1.46 -2.36
CA ASP A 132 -7.83 1.20 -3.79
C ASP A 132 -6.43 1.55 -4.31
N CYS A 133 -5.71 0.57 -4.82
CA CYS A 133 -4.35 0.72 -5.32
C CYS A 133 -4.38 1.06 -6.80
N LYS A 134 -3.75 2.16 -7.21
CA LYS A 134 -3.68 2.61 -8.60
C LYS A 134 -2.23 2.67 -9.09
N ARG A 135 -1.90 1.79 -10.03
CA ARG A 135 -0.58 1.76 -10.66
C ARG A 135 -0.64 2.45 -12.02
N TRP A 136 -0.87 3.76 -12.02
CA TRP A 136 -0.84 4.55 -13.25
C TRP A 136 0.60 4.70 -13.78
N ASN A 137 0.73 4.80 -15.10
CA ASN A 137 2.02 5.10 -15.73
C ASN A 137 2.33 6.61 -15.79
N LYS A 138 1.35 7.44 -15.46
CA LYS A 138 1.39 8.90 -15.41
C LYS A 138 0.42 9.41 -14.35
N PRO A 139 0.55 10.64 -13.87
CA PRO A 139 -0.45 11.25 -12.98
C PRO A 139 -1.85 11.19 -13.61
N PRO A 140 -2.90 10.84 -12.83
CA PRO A 140 -4.26 10.73 -13.33
C PRO A 140 -4.84 12.11 -13.70
N ALA A 141 -5.73 12.13 -14.69
CA ALA A 141 -6.51 13.32 -14.98
C ALA A 141 -7.62 13.51 -13.90
N PRO A 142 -8.06 14.76 -13.63
CA PRO A 142 -9.12 15.01 -12.64
C PRO A 142 -10.44 14.26 -12.91
N SER A 143 -10.77 14.01 -14.18
CA SER A 143 -11.94 13.20 -14.57
C SER A 143 -11.80 11.72 -14.22
N GLU A 144 -10.58 11.19 -14.25
CA GLU A 144 -10.28 9.80 -13.84
C GLU A 144 -10.39 9.67 -12.31
N GLU A 145 -9.88 10.66 -11.56
CA GLU A 145 -10.01 10.72 -10.11
C GLU A 145 -11.49 10.77 -9.67
N ALA A 146 -12.35 11.52 -10.38
CA ALA A 146 -13.80 11.58 -10.09
C ALA A 146 -14.48 10.21 -10.24
N LYS A 147 -14.16 9.45 -11.30
CA LYS A 147 -14.69 8.09 -11.51
C LYS A 147 -14.25 7.13 -10.41
N ILE A 148 -13.02 7.27 -9.92
CA ILE A 148 -12.51 6.44 -8.84
C ILE A 148 -13.30 6.68 -7.55
N VAL A 149 -13.65 7.94 -7.24
CA VAL A 149 -14.50 8.26 -6.09
C VAL A 149 -15.84 7.53 -6.19
N GLU A 150 -16.48 7.51 -7.34
CA GLU A 150 -17.77 6.81 -7.54
C GLU A 150 -17.63 5.29 -7.33
N GLU A 151 -16.56 4.69 -7.83
CA GLU A 151 -16.27 3.28 -7.60
C GLU A 151 -15.97 2.97 -6.13
N GLN A 152 -15.22 3.85 -5.44
CA GLN A 152 -14.95 3.71 -4.02
C GLN A 152 -16.23 3.82 -3.19
N GLU A 153 -17.14 4.72 -3.51
CA GLU A 153 -18.45 4.82 -2.85
C GLU A 153 -19.26 3.52 -3.01
N ARG A 154 -19.23 2.91 -4.19
CA ARG A 154 -19.90 1.63 -4.42
C ARG A 154 -19.27 0.52 -3.56
N ARG A 155 -17.94 0.40 -3.54
CA ARG A 155 -17.22 -0.58 -2.72
C ARG A 155 -17.49 -0.36 -1.23
N LEU A 156 -17.51 0.90 -0.80
CA LEU A 156 -17.76 1.30 0.58
C LEU A 156 -19.14 0.84 1.05
N ARG A 157 -20.20 1.07 0.25
CA ARG A 157 -21.58 0.62 0.58
C ARG A 157 -21.66 -0.89 0.68
N ILE A 158 -21.13 -1.63 -0.29
CA ILE A 158 -21.16 -3.11 -0.31
C ILE A 158 -20.41 -3.67 0.88
N LEU A 159 -19.20 -3.18 1.17
CA LEU A 159 -18.40 -3.65 2.29
C LEU A 159 -19.06 -3.34 3.62
N LYS A 160 -19.65 -2.13 3.78
CA LYS A 160 -20.43 -1.77 4.97
C LYS A 160 -21.56 -2.75 5.23
N SER A 161 -22.42 -2.98 4.23
CA SER A 161 -23.56 -3.90 4.33
C SER A 161 -23.13 -5.31 4.77
N LEU A 162 -22.04 -5.82 4.22
CA LEU A 162 -21.50 -7.13 4.61
C LEU A 162 -20.95 -7.15 6.04
N LEU A 163 -20.19 -6.12 6.40
CA LEU A 163 -19.62 -6.00 7.75
C LEU A 163 -20.72 -5.88 8.81
N GLU A 164 -21.78 -5.11 8.54
CA GLU A 164 -22.95 -5.02 9.42
C GLU A 164 -23.65 -6.37 9.59
N GLY A 165 -23.78 -7.15 8.52
CA GLY A 165 -24.38 -8.50 8.55
C GLY A 165 -23.57 -9.55 9.32
N ILE A 166 -22.28 -9.30 9.61
CA ILE A 166 -21.41 -10.22 10.37
C ILE A 166 -20.94 -9.66 11.71
N SER A 167 -21.23 -8.42 12.00
CA SER A 167 -20.73 -7.70 13.19
C SER A 167 -21.47 -8.05 14.48
N GLU A 168 -22.62 -8.75 14.40
CA GLU A 168 -23.46 -9.07 15.55
C GLU A 168 -23.76 -7.81 16.40
N SER A 169 -24.22 -6.74 15.75
CA SER A 169 -24.56 -5.48 16.43
C SER A 169 -25.71 -5.69 17.45
N GLY A 170 -25.64 -5.00 18.59
CA GLY A 170 -26.62 -5.11 19.67
C GLY A 170 -26.23 -4.22 20.83
N GLU A 171 -26.84 -4.45 21.98
CA GLU A 171 -26.47 -3.75 23.21
C GLU A 171 -24.98 -3.94 23.53
N GLY A 172 -24.32 -2.84 23.91
CA GLY A 172 -22.87 -2.85 24.16
C GLY A 172 -22.00 -2.88 22.92
N SER A 173 -22.49 -2.46 21.73
CA SER A 173 -21.65 -2.29 20.54
C SER A 173 -20.72 -1.09 20.62
N ARG A 174 -19.60 -1.14 19.89
CA ARG A 174 -18.68 -0.02 19.68
C ARG A 174 -18.77 0.49 18.24
N ALA A 175 -18.40 1.73 18.03
CA ALA A 175 -18.27 2.29 16.68
C ALA A 175 -16.94 1.84 16.05
N VAL A 176 -17.00 1.50 14.75
CA VAL A 176 -15.83 1.30 13.88
C VAL A 176 -16.06 2.16 12.65
N TYR A 177 -15.00 2.79 12.17
CA TYR A 177 -15.06 3.75 11.07
C TYR A 177 -14.32 3.21 9.86
N LEU A 178 -15.03 3.11 8.73
CA LEU A 178 -14.49 2.63 7.46
C LEU A 178 -14.21 3.83 6.56
N VAL A 179 -12.94 4.10 6.27
CA VAL A 179 -12.46 5.26 5.50
C VAL A 179 -11.95 4.81 4.14
N PRO A 180 -12.45 5.36 3.03
CA PRO A 180 -11.93 5.08 1.69
C PRO A 180 -10.63 5.86 1.42
N VAL A 181 -9.65 5.16 0.87
CA VAL A 181 -8.34 5.70 0.51
C VAL A 181 -7.96 5.26 -0.91
N VAL A 182 -7.44 6.16 -1.70
CA VAL A 182 -6.86 5.87 -3.02
C VAL A 182 -5.35 6.05 -2.93
N LEU A 183 -4.61 5.00 -3.24
CA LEU A 183 -3.16 4.97 -3.17
C LEU A 183 -2.56 4.73 -4.55
N SER A 184 -1.68 5.60 -5.00
CA SER A 184 -1.06 5.52 -6.31
C SER A 184 0.47 5.58 -6.26
N LEU A 185 1.13 5.30 -7.39
CA LEU A 185 2.57 5.51 -7.54
C LEU A 185 2.93 7.00 -7.53
N TYR A 186 2.12 7.80 -8.24
CA TYR A 186 2.36 9.23 -8.42
C TYR A 186 1.54 10.08 -7.46
N GLN A 187 2.04 11.28 -7.21
CA GLN A 187 1.29 12.26 -6.43
C GLN A 187 -0.02 12.59 -7.14
N PRO A 188 -1.18 12.49 -6.47
CA PRO A 188 -2.46 12.86 -7.04
C PRO A 188 -2.56 14.38 -7.24
N SER A 189 -3.49 14.82 -8.10
CA SER A 189 -3.73 16.25 -8.34
C SER A 189 -4.18 16.99 -7.08
N LYS A 190 -4.94 16.29 -6.23
CA LYS A 190 -5.43 16.79 -4.93
C LYS A 190 -5.34 15.69 -3.88
N PRO A 191 -4.92 16.01 -2.64
CA PRO A 191 -4.85 15.03 -1.56
C PRO A 191 -6.24 14.62 -1.03
N LEU A 192 -7.27 15.42 -1.32
CA LEU A 192 -8.66 15.16 -0.93
C LEU A 192 -9.62 15.45 -2.08
N MET A 193 -10.54 14.52 -2.35
CA MET A 193 -11.62 14.70 -3.30
C MET A 193 -12.93 14.12 -2.73
N LYS A 194 -13.94 14.99 -2.55
CA LYS A 194 -15.21 14.64 -1.88
C LYS A 194 -15.01 13.90 -0.55
N GLY A 195 -13.97 14.29 0.20
CA GLY A 195 -13.60 13.68 1.49
C GLY A 195 -12.82 12.36 1.40
N HIS A 196 -12.61 11.80 0.20
CA HIS A 196 -11.73 10.65 -0.01
C HIS A 196 -10.29 11.10 0.03
N VAL A 197 -9.44 10.31 0.69
CA VAL A 197 -8.00 10.56 0.74
C VAL A 197 -7.32 9.97 -0.49
N PHE A 198 -6.56 10.81 -1.17
CA PHE A 198 -5.67 10.41 -2.26
C PHE A 198 -4.22 10.61 -1.84
N SER A 199 -3.39 9.61 -2.02
CA SER A 199 -1.97 9.67 -1.66
C SER A 199 -1.09 8.93 -2.67
N SER A 200 0.16 9.34 -2.76
CA SER A 200 1.19 8.51 -3.39
C SER A 200 1.81 7.55 -2.38
N ILE A 201 2.47 6.49 -2.86
CA ILE A 201 3.18 5.56 -1.98
C ILE A 201 4.28 6.27 -1.17
N GLY A 202 4.92 7.30 -1.74
CA GLY A 202 5.96 8.09 -1.07
C GLY A 202 5.42 8.96 0.08
N SER A 203 4.16 9.43 0.00
CA SER A 203 3.50 10.25 1.03
C SER A 203 2.53 9.45 1.92
N PHE A 204 2.44 8.13 1.73
CA PHE A 204 1.41 7.31 2.38
C PHE A 204 1.51 7.32 3.91
N LYS A 205 2.72 7.32 4.47
CA LYS A 205 2.91 7.43 5.93
C LYS A 205 2.27 8.70 6.49
N SER A 206 2.52 9.85 5.86
CA SER A 206 1.92 11.12 6.26
C SER A 206 0.40 11.13 6.08
N ALA A 207 -0.11 10.44 5.03
CA ALA A 207 -1.54 10.28 4.83
C ALA A 207 -2.17 9.42 5.93
N LEU A 208 -1.53 8.33 6.38
CA LEU A 208 -1.98 7.52 7.50
C LEU A 208 -2.05 8.34 8.79
N ASP A 209 -1.00 9.10 9.11
CA ASP A 209 -0.96 9.98 10.29
C ASP A 209 -2.09 11.04 10.25
N TYR A 210 -2.39 11.57 9.07
CA TYR A 210 -3.51 12.50 8.88
C TYR A 210 -4.86 11.82 9.07
N ILE A 211 -5.08 10.65 8.46
CA ILE A 211 -6.32 9.89 8.59
C ILE A 211 -6.60 9.59 10.07
N GLU A 212 -5.61 9.12 10.82
CA GLU A 212 -5.77 8.78 12.23
C GLU A 212 -6.22 9.95 13.10
N ARG A 213 -5.74 11.14 12.79
CA ARG A 213 -6.10 12.37 13.55
C ARG A 213 -7.42 13.00 13.12
N ALA A 214 -7.81 12.83 11.85
CA ALA A 214 -8.87 13.62 11.24
C ALA A 214 -9.93 12.81 10.50
N PHE A 215 -10.02 11.46 10.69
CA PHE A 215 -10.96 10.62 9.93
C PHE A 215 -12.42 11.07 10.04
N PHE A 216 -12.82 11.70 11.14
CA PHE A 216 -14.18 12.22 11.33
C PHE A 216 -14.50 13.41 10.42
N GLN A 217 -13.49 14.08 9.84
CA GLN A 217 -13.64 15.13 8.82
C GLN A 217 -13.59 14.57 7.38
N LEU A 218 -13.19 13.33 7.25
CA LEU A 218 -13.08 12.63 5.97
C LEU A 218 -14.38 11.93 5.61
N ARG A 219 -14.48 11.50 4.36
CA ARG A 219 -15.52 10.55 3.97
C ARG A 219 -15.33 9.25 4.75
N HIS A 220 -16.31 8.82 5.50
CA HIS A 220 -16.29 7.55 6.22
C HIS A 220 -17.69 6.96 6.36
N GLU A 221 -17.76 5.66 6.62
CA GLU A 221 -18.95 4.97 7.08
C GLU A 221 -18.76 4.51 8.52
N LYS A 222 -19.78 4.70 9.34
CA LYS A 222 -19.81 4.24 10.73
C LYS A 222 -20.49 2.86 10.78
N LEU A 223 -19.80 1.89 11.38
CA LEU A 223 -20.29 0.55 11.65
C LEU A 223 -20.50 0.38 13.15
N ARG A 224 -21.44 -0.44 13.53
CA ARG A 224 -21.60 -0.89 14.91
C ARG A 224 -21.14 -2.33 15.02
N VAL A 225 -20.14 -2.58 15.85
CA VAL A 225 -19.54 -3.90 16.06
C VAL A 225 -19.70 -4.28 17.52
N LYS A 226 -20.19 -5.48 17.80
CA LYS A 226 -20.36 -6.00 19.16
C LYS A 226 -19.05 -5.91 19.95
N ARG A 227 -19.11 -5.41 21.19
CA ARG A 227 -17.94 -5.38 22.09
C ARG A 227 -17.39 -6.80 22.25
N GLY A 228 -16.06 -6.93 22.29
CA GLY A 228 -15.39 -8.23 22.37
C GLY A 228 -15.08 -8.88 21.02
N ILE A 229 -15.63 -8.37 19.90
CA ILE A 229 -15.17 -8.76 18.56
C ILE A 229 -14.03 -7.83 18.14
N SER A 230 -12.82 -8.38 18.00
CA SER A 230 -11.68 -7.65 17.44
C SER A 230 -11.87 -7.47 15.92
N LEU A 231 -11.21 -6.46 15.32
CA LEU A 231 -11.26 -6.27 13.88
C LEU A 231 -10.63 -7.45 13.12
N ASP A 232 -9.61 -8.11 13.69
CA ASP A 232 -9.06 -9.35 13.14
C ASP A 232 -10.14 -10.43 12.99
N LYS A 233 -10.92 -10.68 14.05
CA LYS A 233 -12.03 -11.66 14.01
C LYS A 233 -13.10 -11.26 13.00
N LEU A 234 -13.42 -9.96 12.92
CA LEU A 234 -14.41 -9.45 11.96
C LEU A 234 -13.92 -9.69 10.51
N VAL A 235 -12.67 -9.38 10.23
CA VAL A 235 -12.04 -9.59 8.91
C VAL A 235 -11.92 -11.07 8.57
N LEU A 236 -11.58 -11.93 9.53
CA LEU A 236 -11.57 -13.38 9.32
C LEU A 236 -12.97 -13.92 8.99
N ARG A 237 -14.02 -13.44 9.67
CA ARG A 237 -15.42 -13.79 9.35
C ARG A 237 -15.82 -13.31 7.97
N LEU A 238 -15.40 -12.11 7.58
CA LEU A 238 -15.62 -11.59 6.24
C LEU A 238 -14.98 -12.52 5.20
N ARG A 239 -13.71 -12.90 5.40
CA ARG A 239 -12.98 -13.80 4.50
C ARG A 239 -13.61 -15.20 4.41
N ALA A 240 -14.18 -15.73 5.48
CA ALA A 240 -14.82 -17.04 5.49
C ALA A 240 -16.18 -17.07 4.76
N ARG A 241 -16.76 -15.92 4.43
CA ARG A 241 -18.02 -15.78 3.66
C ARG A 241 -17.82 -15.55 2.17
N LEU A 242 -16.57 -15.45 1.71
CA LEU A 242 -16.17 -15.15 0.33
C LEU A 242 -15.63 -16.37 -0.38
#